data_2f867073e7c7d3488b830dd77e598132
#
_entry.id   2f867073e7c7d3488b830dd77e598132
#
_cell.length_a   1.000
_cell.length_b   1.000
_cell.length_c   1.000
_cell.angle_alpha   90.00
_cell.angle_beta   90.00
_cell.angle_gamma   90.00
#
_symmetry.space_group_name_H-M   'P 1'
#
loop_
_entity.id
_entity.type
_entity.pdbx_description
1 polymer ?
#
loop_
_entity_poly.entity_id
_entity_poly.type
_entity_poly.pdbx_seq_one_letter_code
_entity_poly.pdbx_strand_id
1 'polypeptide(L)'
;MKTKDREDTRPAEPEKKEQSTQATDYDFIREQIKERPVNRKKIFRRMLFTAGMAVLFATIACITFLLLEPVFSKLLSSGEETELKVVSLPEQTMEEDPVQAQVIPEEDDDPVPLVIETPIENMSLNDEDLESGNTPGDSTSENHAEPTASPEPTIVAGDTIIYETVPLELEDYRQLYRKMYALSEEVQKSLVTVTGVRSDTDWMNDPYLSTQKTTGVIVSDEGGELYILADSTKLQSAEVLRVTFSNGESGILNVRAVDSDTNLGVYTIRLMEISADTRNTLAVAVLGASYTSNILGNAVMAVGCPLGNESVVYGAVTSTGNTVGVRDAAYQLLTTDMQGDKNASGVIVNLRGQVVGMICHGYEREGMENLICGFGYSSIRRLIEDLSNGTVRPYLGLHISDVAIDAVRELGLPDGVFVEQVDMDSPAMAAGLAKGDLIQKVGDIPVKTVSEYMSALQAQEADAEVEITYARLSGQDYRTMNVSVQLEAKE
;
A
#
# COMPACT_ATOMS: atom_id res chain seq x y z
N MET A 1 63.74 -35.66 -21.79
CA MET A 1 64.32 -35.80 -23.12
C MET A 1 64.10 -34.46 -23.81
N LYS A 2 65.09 -33.61 -23.74
CA LYS A 2 65.84 -33.06 -24.90
C LYS A 2 64.93 -32.32 -25.89
N THR A 3 65.08 -31.14 -26.21
CA THR A 3 66.12 -30.14 -26.45
C THR A 3 65.52 -29.13 -27.42
N LYS A 4 65.70 -27.89 -27.18
CA LYS A 4 66.64 -26.95 -27.83
C LYS A 4 66.12 -26.21 -29.05
N ASP A 5 66.15 -24.93 -28.87
CA ASP A 5 66.97 -23.90 -29.51
C ASP A 5 66.43 -23.39 -30.86
N ARG A 6 66.43 -22.16 -31.08
CA ARG A 6 67.32 -21.05 -31.36
C ARG A 6 66.73 -20.08 -32.39
N GLU A 7 66.90 -18.83 -32.05
CA GLU A 7 67.63 -17.77 -32.77
C GLU A 7 67.04 -17.35 -34.15
N ASP A 8 66.86 -16.18 -34.47
CA ASP A 8 67.60 -14.93 -34.38
C ASP A 8 67.33 -14.19 -35.70
N THR A 9 67.37 -12.94 -35.72
CA THR A 9 67.90 -11.95 -36.62
C THR A 9 66.97 -10.80 -37.10
N ARG A 10 67.38 -9.66 -36.59
CA ARG A 10 67.20 -8.34 -37.27
C ARG A 10 67.99 -8.32 -38.60
N PRO A 11 67.84 -7.36 -39.53
CA PRO A 11 67.98 -5.91 -39.30
C PRO A 11 67.27 -4.95 -40.30
N ALA A 12 67.35 -3.66 -39.93
CA ALA A 12 67.69 -2.44 -40.73
C ALA A 12 66.60 -1.67 -41.43
N GLU A 13 66.53 -0.40 -41.01
CA GLU A 13 66.15 0.84 -41.71
C GLU A 13 66.72 1.04 -43.14
N PRO A 14 66.21 2.00 -43.93
CA PRO A 14 66.38 3.43 -43.68
C PRO A 14 65.32 4.41 -44.29
N GLU A 15 65.28 5.59 -43.64
CA GLU A 15 65.20 6.99 -44.14
C GLU A 15 64.52 7.36 -45.47
N LYS A 16 63.62 8.36 -45.49
CA LYS A 16 63.79 9.79 -45.80
C LYS A 16 62.48 10.54 -46.05
N LYS A 17 62.40 11.64 -45.35
CA LYS A 17 62.20 13.07 -45.77
C LYS A 17 60.83 13.58 -46.20
N GLU A 18 60.41 14.58 -45.41
CA GLU A 18 60.04 15.99 -45.71
C GLU A 18 58.64 16.19 -46.35
N GLN A 19 57.73 17.02 -45.87
CA GLN A 19 57.79 18.44 -45.54
C GLN A 19 56.44 18.90 -44.94
N SER A 20 56.58 19.67 -43.89
CA SER A 20 55.83 20.86 -43.42
C SER A 20 54.39 21.12 -43.83
N THR A 21 53.52 21.34 -42.81
CA THR A 21 52.90 22.66 -42.61
C THR A 21 52.35 22.82 -41.19
N GLN A 22 52.48 24.00 -40.65
CA GLN A 22 52.23 24.49 -39.33
C GLN A 22 50.74 24.40 -38.92
N ALA A 23 50.48 23.96 -37.74
CA ALA A 23 49.33 24.41 -36.96
C ALA A 23 49.66 24.34 -35.47
N THR A 24 49.47 25.43 -34.86
CA THR A 24 49.73 25.94 -33.52
C THR A 24 49.52 24.95 -32.39
N ASP A 25 50.59 24.83 -31.61
CA ASP A 25 50.75 24.12 -30.36
C ASP A 25 49.95 24.83 -29.24
N TYR A 26 48.96 24.18 -28.70
CA TYR A 26 48.42 24.51 -27.39
C TYR A 26 48.99 23.51 -26.38
N ASP A 27 49.98 23.95 -25.67
CA ASP A 27 50.67 23.27 -24.59
C ASP A 27 49.72 23.13 -23.37
N PHE A 28 49.08 21.99 -23.24
CA PHE A 28 48.35 21.66 -22.04
C PHE A 28 49.35 21.13 -21.00
N ILE A 29 49.57 21.90 -19.95
CA ILE A 29 50.32 21.58 -18.76
C ILE A 29 49.81 20.25 -18.19
N ARG A 30 50.53 19.15 -18.37
CA ARG A 30 50.36 17.90 -17.65
C ARG A 30 50.97 18.07 -16.27
N GLU A 31 50.12 18.34 -15.29
CA GLU A 31 50.49 18.18 -13.88
C GLU A 31 50.78 16.69 -13.62
N GLN A 32 52.04 16.35 -13.48
CA GLN A 32 52.45 15.06 -12.94
C GLN A 32 52.33 15.11 -11.43
N ILE A 33 51.25 14.49 -10.90
CA ILE A 33 51.12 14.26 -9.46
C ILE A 33 52.22 13.28 -9.06
N LYS A 34 53.21 13.78 -8.37
CA LYS A 34 54.33 13.00 -7.86
C LYS A 34 53.80 12.23 -6.64
N GLU A 35 53.40 10.96 -6.84
CA GLU A 35 52.99 10.08 -5.75
C GLU A 35 54.19 9.86 -4.83
N ARG A 36 54.00 10.23 -3.53
CA ARG A 36 55.02 9.98 -2.51
C ARG A 36 55.09 8.45 -2.26
N PRO A 37 56.25 7.84 -2.20
CA PRO A 37 56.37 6.42 -1.96
C PRO A 37 55.81 6.07 -0.57
N VAL A 38 54.69 5.37 -0.57
CA VAL A 38 54.02 4.94 0.65
C VAL A 38 54.74 3.77 1.24
N ASN A 39 55.29 3.94 2.46
CA ASN A 39 56.01 2.90 3.16
C ASN A 39 55.06 1.81 3.67
N ARG A 40 54.75 0.81 2.81
CA ARG A 40 53.76 -0.24 3.06
C ARG A 40 53.99 -0.99 4.41
N LYS A 41 55.24 -1.13 4.86
CA LYS A 41 55.57 -1.77 6.15
C LYS A 41 55.10 -0.92 7.36
N LYS A 42 55.14 0.39 7.25
CA LYS A 42 54.71 1.33 8.32
C LYS A 42 53.18 1.40 8.39
N ILE A 43 52.50 1.29 7.26
CA ILE A 43 51.02 1.25 7.17
C ILE A 43 50.54 -0.09 7.72
N PHE A 44 51.15 -1.20 7.32
CA PHE A 44 50.78 -2.52 7.81
C PHE A 44 50.94 -2.67 9.32
N ARG A 45 52.02 -2.12 9.90
CA ARG A 45 52.19 -2.09 11.38
C ARG A 45 51.14 -1.25 12.07
N ARG A 46 50.71 -0.11 11.48
CA ARG A 46 49.64 0.71 12.05
C ARG A 46 48.26 0.03 11.93
N MET A 47 47.99 -0.65 10.79
CA MET A 47 46.77 -1.44 10.64
C MET A 47 46.72 -2.62 11.62
N LEU A 48 47.84 -3.30 11.83
CA LEU A 48 47.92 -4.41 12.79
C LEU A 48 47.68 -3.90 14.22
N PHE A 49 48.23 -2.73 14.57
CA PHE A 49 48.06 -2.15 15.90
C PHE A 49 46.60 -1.65 16.11
N THR A 50 45.97 -1.04 15.12
CA THR A 50 44.56 -0.63 15.21
C THR A 50 43.62 -1.83 15.25
N ALA A 51 43.91 -2.91 14.50
CA ALA A 51 43.14 -4.14 14.55
C ALA A 51 43.27 -4.83 15.94
N GLY A 52 44.48 -4.87 16.51
CA GLY A 52 44.69 -5.41 17.85
C GLY A 52 43.98 -4.59 18.94
N MET A 53 43.98 -3.26 18.84
CA MET A 53 43.23 -2.40 19.75
C MET A 53 41.72 -2.59 19.62
N ALA A 54 41.19 -2.75 18.38
CA ALA A 54 39.78 -3.00 18.15
C ALA A 54 39.30 -4.33 18.77
N VAL A 55 40.11 -5.40 18.64
CA VAL A 55 39.81 -6.70 19.27
C VAL A 55 39.82 -6.56 20.78
N LEU A 56 40.80 -5.84 21.34
CA LEU A 56 40.92 -5.63 22.79
C LEU A 56 39.73 -4.82 23.34
N PHE A 57 39.29 -3.78 22.65
CA PHE A 57 38.06 -3.05 23.01
C PHE A 57 36.80 -3.93 22.90
N ALA A 58 36.68 -4.75 21.86
CA ALA A 58 35.55 -5.65 21.69
C ALA A 58 35.47 -6.70 22.80
N THR A 59 36.63 -7.27 23.20
CA THR A 59 36.68 -8.25 24.31
C THR A 59 36.36 -7.62 25.67
N ILE A 60 36.87 -6.39 25.94
CA ILE A 60 36.52 -5.67 27.17
C ILE A 60 35.02 -5.32 27.19
N ALA A 61 34.47 -4.82 26.09
CA ALA A 61 33.04 -4.54 25.99
C ALA A 61 32.18 -5.78 26.20
N CYS A 62 32.56 -6.91 25.59
CA CYS A 62 31.85 -8.18 25.74
C CYS A 62 31.88 -8.69 27.20
N ILE A 63 33.07 -8.63 27.86
CA ILE A 63 33.21 -9.02 29.26
C ILE A 63 32.41 -8.09 30.18
N THR A 64 32.46 -6.79 29.92
CA THR A 64 31.68 -5.81 30.71
C THR A 64 30.19 -6.03 30.56
N PHE A 65 29.72 -6.33 29.35
CA PHE A 65 28.31 -6.67 29.09
C PHE A 65 27.89 -7.94 29.84
N LEU A 66 28.67 -9.04 29.73
CA LEU A 66 28.38 -10.28 30.40
C LEU A 66 28.40 -10.17 31.95
N LEU A 67 29.22 -9.28 32.52
CA LEU A 67 29.24 -9.01 33.95
C LEU A 67 28.10 -8.09 34.43
N LEU A 68 27.63 -7.20 33.57
CA LEU A 68 26.55 -6.26 33.89
C LEU A 68 25.14 -6.86 33.61
N GLU A 69 25.02 -7.78 32.67
CA GLU A 69 23.75 -8.43 32.31
C GLU A 69 23.01 -9.04 33.53
N PRO A 70 23.64 -9.84 34.44
CA PRO A 70 22.93 -10.38 35.58
C PRO A 70 22.58 -9.33 36.65
N VAL A 71 23.27 -8.19 36.65
CA VAL A 71 22.98 -7.09 37.60
C VAL A 71 21.81 -6.24 37.05
N PHE A 72 21.80 -6.00 35.76
CA PHE A 72 20.70 -5.29 35.09
C PHE A 72 19.44 -6.16 35.07
N SER A 73 19.51 -7.45 34.77
CA SER A 73 18.34 -8.32 34.79
C SER A 73 17.73 -8.44 36.19
N LYS A 74 18.53 -8.43 37.28
CA LYS A 74 18.00 -8.38 38.64
C LYS A 74 17.44 -7.01 39.05
N LEU A 75 17.93 -5.93 38.48
CA LEU A 75 17.42 -4.56 38.77
C LEU A 75 16.13 -4.27 38.01
N LEU A 76 15.95 -4.83 36.80
CA LEU A 76 14.74 -4.70 35.99
C LEU A 76 13.66 -5.75 36.34
N SER A 77 14.02 -6.89 36.93
CA SER A 77 13.05 -7.96 37.26
C SER A 77 12.32 -7.81 38.60
N SER A 78 12.42 -6.65 39.26
CA SER A 78 11.65 -6.37 40.49
C SER A 78 10.35 -5.57 40.22
N GLY A 79 9.84 -5.60 39.00
CA GLY A 79 8.51 -5.19 38.65
C GLY A 79 7.97 -6.23 37.69
N GLU A 80 7.03 -7.05 38.10
CA GLU A 80 6.13 -7.74 37.19
C GLU A 80 5.25 -6.68 36.52
N GLU A 81 5.83 -5.91 35.60
CA GLU A 81 5.07 -5.26 34.54
C GLU A 81 4.86 -6.33 33.49
N THR A 82 3.64 -6.85 33.46
CA THR A 82 3.12 -7.53 32.27
C THR A 82 3.27 -6.53 31.14
N GLU A 83 4.36 -6.61 30.37
CA GLU A 83 4.46 -5.88 29.11
C GLU A 83 3.22 -6.26 28.27
N LEU A 84 2.27 -5.37 28.22
CA LEU A 84 1.21 -5.42 27.23
C LEU A 84 1.90 -5.33 25.87
N LYS A 85 2.04 -6.47 25.21
CA LYS A 85 2.57 -6.55 23.85
C LYS A 85 1.60 -5.80 22.95
N VAL A 86 1.97 -4.58 22.61
CA VAL A 86 1.21 -3.69 21.74
C VAL A 86 1.49 -4.10 20.30
N VAL A 87 0.46 -4.47 19.56
CA VAL A 87 0.55 -4.67 18.11
C VAL A 87 0.79 -3.30 17.48
N SER A 88 1.93 -3.13 16.82
CA SER A 88 2.28 -1.95 16.06
C SER A 88 2.43 -2.34 14.59
N LEU A 89 1.60 -1.75 13.75
CA LEU A 89 1.68 -1.95 12.31
C LEU A 89 2.81 -1.07 11.74
N PRO A 90 3.61 -1.58 10.78
CA PRO A 90 4.74 -0.84 10.23
C PRO A 90 4.30 0.51 9.68
N GLU A 91 5.09 1.54 10.00
CA GLU A 91 4.88 2.87 9.46
C GLU A 91 5.09 2.85 7.94
N GLN A 92 4.12 3.40 7.21
CA GLN A 92 4.17 3.41 5.75
C GLN A 92 5.23 4.43 5.32
N THR A 93 6.40 3.94 4.91
CA THR A 93 7.34 4.78 4.17
C THR A 93 6.71 5.12 2.81
N MET A 94 6.48 6.41 2.58
CA MET A 94 6.19 6.91 1.24
C MET A 94 7.46 6.75 0.42
N GLU A 95 7.67 5.58 -0.18
CA GLU A 95 8.59 5.47 -1.29
C GLU A 95 7.91 6.15 -2.47
N GLU A 96 8.32 7.38 -2.75
CA GLU A 96 8.02 8.03 -4.02
C GLU A 96 8.57 7.12 -5.12
N ASP A 97 7.70 6.59 -5.98
CA ASP A 97 8.16 6.03 -7.24
C ASP A 97 9.01 7.10 -7.91
N PRO A 98 10.21 6.78 -8.41
CA PRO A 98 10.95 7.72 -9.21
C PRO A 98 10.14 7.97 -10.48
N VAL A 99 9.21 8.92 -10.41
CA VAL A 99 8.59 9.50 -11.58
C VAL A 99 9.74 10.19 -12.30
N GLN A 100 10.27 9.56 -13.32
CA GLN A 100 11.08 10.25 -14.29
C GLN A 100 10.17 11.36 -14.82
N ALA A 101 10.40 12.57 -14.32
CA ALA A 101 9.80 13.77 -14.86
C ALA A 101 10.18 13.80 -16.35
N GLN A 102 9.24 13.39 -17.20
CA GLN A 102 9.31 13.74 -18.61
C GLN A 102 9.21 15.25 -18.63
N VAL A 103 10.36 15.89 -18.80
CA VAL A 103 10.42 17.29 -19.20
C VAL A 103 9.74 17.32 -20.57
N ILE A 104 8.47 17.72 -20.58
CA ILE A 104 7.79 18.12 -21.81
C ILE A 104 8.51 19.39 -22.24
N PRO A 105 9.16 19.42 -23.44
CA PRO A 105 9.71 20.68 -23.97
C PRO A 105 8.52 21.65 -24.08
N GLU A 106 8.66 22.86 -23.56
CA GLU A 106 7.79 23.97 -23.89
C GLU A 106 7.86 24.16 -25.42
N GLU A 107 6.86 23.71 -26.14
CA GLU A 107 6.67 24.09 -27.55
C GLU A 107 6.10 25.51 -27.56
N ASP A 108 6.79 26.36 -28.29
CA ASP A 108 6.43 27.75 -28.56
C ASP A 108 4.99 27.87 -29.05
N ASP A 109 4.26 28.81 -28.45
CA ASP A 109 2.88 29.22 -28.78
C ASP A 109 2.83 29.79 -30.23
N ASP A 110 2.53 28.95 -31.22
CA ASP A 110 1.97 29.38 -32.49
C ASP A 110 0.53 28.81 -32.63
N PRO A 111 -0.47 29.66 -32.94
CA PRO A 111 -1.87 29.23 -32.97
C PRO A 111 -2.16 28.36 -34.20
N VAL A 112 -2.43 27.08 -33.94
CA VAL A 112 -2.88 26.12 -34.95
C VAL A 112 -4.35 26.42 -35.29
N PRO A 113 -4.73 26.61 -36.58
CA PRO A 113 -6.10 26.87 -36.95
C PRO A 113 -6.98 25.63 -36.78
N LEU A 114 -8.09 25.80 -36.09
CA LEU A 114 -9.16 24.81 -35.93
C LEU A 114 -9.74 24.41 -37.29
N VAL A 115 -9.45 23.22 -37.74
CA VAL A 115 -10.17 22.60 -38.87
C VAL A 115 -11.38 21.86 -38.30
N ILE A 116 -12.55 22.39 -38.52
CA ILE A 116 -13.83 21.75 -38.22
C ILE A 116 -14.11 20.76 -39.34
N GLU A 117 -13.95 19.48 -39.11
CA GLU A 117 -14.46 18.47 -40.04
C GLU A 117 -15.95 18.20 -39.74
N THR A 118 -16.76 18.48 -40.80
CA THR A 118 -18.20 18.21 -40.83
C THR A 118 -18.44 16.70 -41.02
N PRO A 119 -19.54 16.14 -40.47
CA PRO A 119 -19.85 14.72 -40.57
C PRO A 119 -20.30 14.35 -41.98
N ILE A 120 -19.74 13.26 -42.51
CA ILE A 120 -20.18 12.65 -43.76
C ILE A 120 -21.41 11.77 -43.50
N GLU A 121 -22.52 12.18 -44.04
CA GLU A 121 -23.73 11.37 -44.17
C GLU A 121 -23.56 10.30 -45.25
N ASN A 122 -24.06 9.11 -44.92
CA ASN A 122 -24.64 8.07 -45.78
C ASN A 122 -23.95 7.72 -47.11
N MET A 123 -23.44 6.48 -47.17
CA MET A 123 -23.49 5.74 -48.43
C MET A 123 -23.92 4.28 -48.21
N SER A 124 -25.02 3.98 -48.92
CA SER A 124 -25.77 2.74 -48.98
C SER A 124 -24.97 1.56 -49.59
N LEU A 125 -25.35 0.40 -49.12
CA LEU A 125 -25.08 -0.93 -49.69
C LEU A 125 -25.45 -0.99 -51.18
N ASN A 126 -24.58 -1.62 -51.99
CA ASN A 126 -24.99 -2.41 -53.13
C ASN A 126 -24.03 -3.61 -53.31
N ASP A 127 -24.68 -4.73 -53.42
CA ASP A 127 -24.16 -6.06 -53.77
C ASP A 127 -23.75 -6.15 -55.27
N GLU A 128 -23.05 -7.27 -55.55
CA GLU A 128 -22.75 -7.90 -56.86
C GLU A 128 -21.38 -7.58 -57.47
N ASP A 129 -20.46 -8.51 -57.62
CA ASP A 129 -20.40 -9.63 -58.53
C ASP A 129 -19.12 -10.46 -58.42
N LEU A 130 -19.27 -11.71 -58.47
CA LEU A 130 -18.45 -12.86 -58.80
C LEU A 130 -17.41 -12.70 -59.90
N GLU A 131 -16.29 -13.34 -59.77
CA GLU A 131 -15.68 -14.40 -60.57
C GLU A 131 -14.13 -14.35 -60.70
N SER A 132 -13.57 -15.45 -60.28
CA SER A 132 -12.68 -16.40 -60.98
C SER A 132 -11.28 -15.96 -61.49
N GLY A 133 -10.28 -16.70 -61.00
CA GLY A 133 -9.20 -17.00 -61.94
C GLY A 133 -7.78 -17.20 -61.36
N ASN A 134 -7.46 -18.45 -61.05
CA ASN A 134 -6.16 -19.12 -61.27
C ASN A 134 -4.85 -18.74 -60.55
N THR A 135 -4.41 -19.73 -59.78
CA THR A 135 -3.04 -20.14 -59.40
C THR A 135 -2.18 -20.52 -60.65
N PRO A 136 -0.87 -20.79 -60.54
CA PRO A 136 0.02 -21.08 -59.42
C PRO A 136 1.45 -20.51 -59.56
N GLY A 137 2.26 -20.63 -58.49
CA GLY A 137 3.73 -20.38 -58.62
C GLY A 137 4.47 -20.43 -57.30
N ASP A 138 4.84 -21.59 -56.96
CA ASP A 138 5.91 -22.13 -56.11
C ASP A 138 7.11 -21.18 -55.86
N SER A 139 7.46 -21.05 -54.57
CA SER A 139 8.85 -21.22 -54.08
C SER A 139 8.97 -21.06 -52.59
N THR A 140 9.30 -22.14 -51.98
CA THR A 140 9.88 -22.34 -50.62
C THR A 140 10.97 -21.33 -50.27
N SER A 141 10.86 -20.77 -49.07
CA SER A 141 12.02 -20.42 -48.26
C SER A 141 11.63 -20.37 -46.79
N GLU A 142 11.91 -21.45 -46.08
CA GLU A 142 11.92 -21.52 -44.61
C GLU A 142 13.04 -20.61 -44.11
N ASN A 143 12.72 -19.65 -43.30
CA ASN A 143 13.67 -19.01 -42.41
C ASN A 143 13.12 -19.09 -40.96
N HIS A 144 13.67 -20.04 -40.21
CA HIS A 144 13.68 -20.04 -38.78
C HIS A 144 14.47 -18.82 -38.30
N ALA A 145 13.78 -17.88 -37.67
CA ALA A 145 14.42 -16.85 -36.88
C ALA A 145 14.42 -17.27 -35.42
N GLU A 146 15.61 -17.51 -34.87
CA GLU A 146 15.89 -17.65 -33.46
C GLU A 146 15.41 -16.39 -32.69
N PRO A 147 15.00 -16.50 -31.42
CA PRO A 147 14.60 -15.36 -30.61
C PRO A 147 15.84 -14.51 -30.28
N THR A 148 15.91 -13.36 -30.88
CA THR A 148 16.98 -12.37 -30.64
C THR A 148 16.85 -11.83 -29.21
N ALA A 149 17.97 -11.89 -28.47
CA ALA A 149 18.13 -11.30 -27.16
C ALA A 149 17.79 -9.80 -27.17
N SER A 150 17.19 -9.35 -26.09
CA SER A 150 16.93 -7.93 -25.82
C SER A 150 18.19 -7.10 -26.03
N PRO A 151 18.16 -6.04 -26.84
CA PRO A 151 19.34 -5.21 -27.06
C PRO A 151 19.68 -4.41 -25.80
N GLU A 152 20.93 -4.52 -25.35
CA GLU A 152 21.49 -3.62 -24.33
C GLU A 152 21.61 -2.19 -24.91
N PRO A 153 21.42 -1.14 -24.11
CA PRO A 153 21.52 0.23 -24.60
C PRO A 153 22.96 0.55 -25.04
N THR A 154 23.14 0.84 -26.29
CA THR A 154 24.41 1.29 -26.83
C THR A 154 24.62 2.76 -26.53
N ILE A 155 25.54 3.08 -25.61
CA ILE A 155 25.96 4.47 -25.34
C ILE A 155 26.85 4.95 -26.46
N VAL A 156 26.35 5.85 -27.30
CA VAL A 156 27.14 6.56 -28.29
C VAL A 156 27.74 7.83 -27.67
N ALA A 157 29.03 8.03 -27.79
CA ALA A 157 29.75 9.15 -27.18
C ALA A 157 29.24 10.51 -27.69
N GLY A 158 28.48 11.19 -26.83
CA GLY A 158 27.82 12.47 -27.04
C GLY A 158 26.39 12.40 -26.55
N ASP A 159 26.17 12.64 -25.31
CA ASP A 159 24.96 12.86 -24.49
C ASP A 159 23.53 12.70 -25.10
N THR A 160 23.36 11.88 -26.12
CA THR A 160 22.02 11.60 -26.66
C THR A 160 21.68 10.16 -26.36
N ILE A 161 20.82 9.92 -25.34
CA ILE A 161 20.23 8.61 -25.08
C ILE A 161 19.15 8.40 -26.15
N ILE A 162 19.40 7.52 -27.09
CA ILE A 162 18.39 7.10 -28.07
C ILE A 162 17.57 6.02 -27.41
N TYR A 163 16.32 6.33 -27.02
CA TYR A 163 15.35 5.34 -26.61
C TYR A 163 14.79 4.64 -27.84
N GLU A 164 15.21 3.41 -28.06
CA GLU A 164 14.59 2.56 -29.06
C GLU A 164 13.28 2.05 -28.48
N THR A 165 12.15 2.49 -29.00
CA THR A 165 10.83 2.00 -28.59
C THR A 165 10.65 0.57 -29.11
N VAL A 166 10.80 -0.41 -28.23
CA VAL A 166 10.45 -1.80 -28.54
C VAL A 166 8.93 -1.89 -28.67
N PRO A 167 8.38 -2.29 -29.81
CA PRO A 167 6.94 -2.46 -29.95
C PRO A 167 6.44 -3.54 -28.99
N LEU A 168 5.39 -3.25 -28.22
CA LEU A 168 4.75 -4.22 -27.34
C LEU A 168 4.10 -5.33 -28.16
N GLU A 169 4.43 -6.57 -27.84
CA GLU A 169 3.86 -7.76 -28.45
C GLU A 169 2.76 -8.38 -27.55
N LEU A 170 1.92 -9.21 -28.12
CA LEU A 170 0.87 -9.92 -27.37
C LEU A 170 1.46 -10.83 -26.27
N GLU A 171 2.68 -11.34 -26.47
CA GLU A 171 3.38 -12.16 -25.50
C GLU A 171 3.79 -11.34 -24.24
N ASP A 172 4.15 -10.06 -24.37
CA ASP A 172 4.44 -9.19 -23.25
C ASP A 172 3.22 -9.00 -22.37
N TYR A 173 2.05 -8.84 -22.99
CA TYR A 173 0.77 -8.78 -22.31
C TYR A 173 0.45 -10.09 -21.54
N ARG A 174 0.68 -11.23 -22.16
CA ARG A 174 0.50 -12.54 -21.51
C ARG A 174 1.46 -12.72 -20.33
N GLN A 175 2.73 -12.30 -20.48
CA GLN A 175 3.72 -12.37 -19.40
C GLN A 175 3.34 -11.45 -18.23
N LEU A 176 2.79 -10.26 -18.50
CA LEU A 176 2.29 -9.37 -17.47
C LEU A 176 1.21 -10.05 -16.62
N TYR A 177 0.18 -10.63 -17.26
CA TYR A 177 -0.88 -11.34 -16.54
C TYR A 177 -0.37 -12.54 -15.75
N ARG A 178 0.61 -13.29 -16.26
CA ARG A 178 1.24 -14.38 -15.52
C ARG A 178 1.97 -13.88 -14.27
N LYS A 179 2.68 -12.75 -14.37
CA LYS A 179 3.36 -12.13 -13.23
C LYS A 179 2.34 -11.63 -12.19
N MET A 180 1.26 -11.01 -12.64
CA MET A 180 0.19 -10.56 -11.74
C MET A 180 -0.47 -11.75 -11.02
N TYR A 181 -0.72 -12.84 -11.73
CA TYR A 181 -1.26 -14.06 -11.13
C TYR A 181 -0.30 -14.67 -10.11
N ALA A 182 0.99 -14.82 -10.44
CA ALA A 182 2.00 -15.29 -9.49
C ALA A 182 2.09 -14.40 -8.23
N LEU A 183 1.96 -13.07 -8.41
CA LEU A 183 1.90 -12.15 -7.28
C LEU A 183 0.66 -12.39 -6.41
N SER A 184 -0.49 -12.67 -7.01
CA SER A 184 -1.70 -12.98 -6.26
C SER A 184 -1.57 -14.28 -5.44
N GLU A 185 -0.83 -15.29 -5.93
CA GLU A 185 -0.54 -16.53 -5.19
C GLU A 185 0.33 -16.25 -3.94
N GLU A 186 1.27 -15.28 -4.01
CA GLU A 186 2.02 -14.86 -2.83
C GLU A 186 1.12 -14.14 -1.81
N VAL A 187 0.24 -13.26 -2.28
CA VAL A 187 -0.72 -12.57 -1.41
C VAL A 187 -1.69 -13.55 -0.75
N GLN A 188 -2.13 -14.59 -1.46
CA GLN A 188 -3.04 -15.62 -0.91
C GLN A 188 -2.47 -16.32 0.33
N LYS A 189 -1.14 -16.36 0.52
CA LYS A 189 -0.51 -16.91 1.74
C LYS A 189 -0.83 -16.08 2.98
N SER A 190 -1.20 -14.81 2.82
CA SER A 190 -1.65 -13.93 3.89
C SER A 190 -3.17 -13.91 4.08
N LEU A 191 -3.90 -14.63 3.25
CA LEU A 191 -5.36 -14.70 3.31
C LEU A 191 -5.82 -16.02 3.93
N VAL A 192 -6.93 -15.94 4.63
CA VAL A 192 -7.58 -17.08 5.26
C VAL A 192 -9.09 -17.02 5.03
N THR A 193 -9.76 -18.16 5.09
CA THR A 193 -11.21 -18.19 5.11
C THR A 193 -11.72 -18.21 6.55
N VAL A 194 -12.48 -17.20 6.94
CA VAL A 194 -13.17 -17.14 8.22
C VAL A 194 -14.59 -17.65 8.02
N THR A 195 -14.98 -18.65 8.81
CA THR A 195 -16.30 -19.29 8.72
C THR A 195 -17.02 -19.12 10.05
N GLY A 196 -18.18 -18.47 10.01
CA GLY A 196 -19.13 -18.44 11.11
C GLY A 196 -20.06 -19.65 11.02
N VAL A 197 -20.16 -20.40 12.11
CA VAL A 197 -21.03 -21.58 12.20
C VAL A 197 -22.10 -21.27 13.23
N ARG A 198 -23.36 -21.51 12.84
CA ARG A 198 -24.53 -21.37 13.70
C ARG A 198 -25.39 -22.61 13.59
N SER A 199 -25.90 -23.08 14.72
CA SER A 199 -26.97 -24.07 14.77
C SER A 199 -28.29 -23.39 14.46
N ASP A 200 -29.03 -23.87 13.51
CA ASP A 200 -30.34 -23.34 13.12
C ASP A 200 -31.36 -24.46 12.98
N THR A 201 -32.63 -24.12 12.87
CA THR A 201 -33.73 -25.07 12.66
C THR A 201 -34.46 -24.70 11.37
N ASP A 202 -34.79 -25.70 10.57
CA ASP A 202 -35.59 -25.49 9.38
C ASP A 202 -37.10 -25.27 9.72
N TRP A 203 -37.90 -25.04 8.69
CA TRP A 203 -39.33 -24.83 8.82
C TRP A 203 -40.10 -26.05 9.40
N MET A 204 -39.46 -27.25 9.37
CA MET A 204 -39.97 -28.47 10.01
C MET A 204 -39.45 -28.67 11.44
N ASN A 205 -38.66 -27.70 11.92
CA ASN A 205 -37.99 -27.74 13.23
C ASN A 205 -36.87 -28.79 13.32
N ASP A 206 -36.32 -29.21 12.15
CA ASP A 206 -35.14 -30.06 12.10
C ASP A 206 -33.86 -29.22 12.23
N PRO A 207 -32.92 -29.61 13.10
CA PRO A 207 -31.66 -28.84 13.31
C PRO A 207 -30.73 -29.01 12.10
N TYR A 208 -30.17 -27.90 11.61
CA TYR A 208 -29.11 -27.89 10.61
C TYR A 208 -28.03 -26.86 10.97
N LEU A 209 -26.84 -27.02 10.37
CA LEU A 209 -25.75 -26.07 10.54
C LEU A 209 -25.74 -25.06 9.38
N SER A 210 -25.96 -23.82 9.71
CA SER A 210 -25.77 -22.69 8.78
C SER A 210 -24.33 -22.20 8.85
N THR A 211 -23.69 -22.01 7.70
CA THR A 211 -22.32 -21.51 7.62
C THR A 211 -22.25 -20.26 6.74
N GLN A 212 -21.62 -19.23 7.25
CA GLN A 212 -21.32 -18.00 6.51
C GLN A 212 -19.80 -17.87 6.40
N LYS A 213 -19.31 -17.43 5.24
CA LYS A 213 -17.88 -17.33 4.98
C LYS A 213 -17.51 -15.91 4.57
N THR A 214 -16.33 -15.48 4.99
CA THR A 214 -15.68 -14.25 4.54
C THR A 214 -14.18 -14.49 4.42
N THR A 215 -13.49 -13.67 3.65
CA THR A 215 -12.03 -13.69 3.59
C THR A 215 -11.46 -12.83 4.68
N GLY A 216 -10.54 -13.37 5.46
CA GLY A 216 -9.73 -12.62 6.42
C GLY A 216 -8.31 -12.43 5.91
N VAL A 217 -7.64 -11.39 6.38
CA VAL A 217 -6.23 -11.09 6.10
C VAL A 217 -5.42 -11.11 7.40
N ILE A 218 -4.28 -11.81 7.38
CA ILE A 218 -3.35 -11.87 8.51
C ILE A 218 -2.58 -10.56 8.56
N VAL A 219 -2.84 -9.74 9.59
CA VAL A 219 -2.24 -8.41 9.74
C VAL A 219 -1.05 -8.38 10.68
N SER A 220 -0.93 -9.37 11.59
CA SER A 220 0.18 -9.50 12.52
C SER A 220 0.28 -10.93 13.05
N ASP A 221 1.49 -11.32 13.48
CA ASP A 221 1.80 -12.59 14.17
C ASP A 221 2.49 -12.36 15.52
N GLU A 222 2.27 -11.20 16.12
CA GLU A 222 2.93 -10.82 17.36
C GLU A 222 2.36 -11.53 18.58
N GLY A 223 3.19 -11.63 19.61
CA GLY A 223 2.74 -12.17 20.89
C GLY A 223 2.47 -13.67 20.93
N GLY A 224 2.77 -14.41 19.86
CA GLY A 224 2.44 -15.85 19.76
C GLY A 224 1.01 -16.10 19.31
N GLU A 225 0.33 -15.09 18.81
CA GLU A 225 -1.01 -15.14 18.22
C GLU A 225 -0.98 -14.58 16.80
N LEU A 226 -1.83 -15.12 15.92
CA LEU A 226 -2.13 -14.51 14.63
C LEU A 226 -3.32 -13.57 14.80
N TYR A 227 -3.18 -12.37 14.26
CA TYR A 227 -4.25 -11.37 14.19
C TYR A 227 -4.81 -11.34 12.77
N ILE A 228 -6.10 -11.59 12.66
CA ILE A 228 -6.82 -11.73 11.38
C ILE A 228 -7.87 -10.64 11.32
N LEU A 229 -7.75 -9.73 10.36
CA LEU A 229 -8.76 -8.72 10.04
C LEU A 229 -9.77 -9.32 9.06
N ALA A 230 -11.05 -9.19 9.34
CA ALA A 230 -12.11 -9.63 8.44
C ALA A 230 -13.37 -8.76 8.58
N ASP A 231 -14.21 -8.76 7.53
CA ASP A 231 -15.56 -8.21 7.60
C ASP A 231 -16.43 -9.10 8.50
N SER A 232 -16.97 -8.51 9.55
CA SER A 232 -17.80 -9.17 10.55
C SER A 232 -19.27 -9.30 10.17
N THR A 233 -19.74 -8.63 9.12
CA THR A 233 -21.15 -8.56 8.72
C THR A 233 -21.82 -9.94 8.69
N LYS A 234 -21.12 -10.93 8.14
CA LYS A 234 -21.60 -12.31 8.01
C LYS A 234 -21.31 -13.15 9.25
N LEU A 235 -20.52 -12.66 10.20
CA LEU A 235 -20.02 -13.41 11.35
C LEU A 235 -20.76 -13.09 12.64
N GLN A 236 -21.52 -11.99 12.69
CA GLN A 236 -22.18 -11.48 13.90
C GLN A 236 -23.13 -12.48 14.59
N SER A 237 -23.77 -13.34 13.82
CA SER A 237 -24.71 -14.33 14.36
C SER A 237 -24.06 -15.71 14.61
N ALA A 238 -22.76 -15.85 14.42
CA ALA A 238 -22.06 -17.12 14.57
C ALA A 238 -21.89 -17.50 16.06
N GLU A 239 -22.14 -18.76 16.37
CA GLU A 239 -21.87 -19.34 17.69
C GLU A 239 -20.41 -19.77 17.83
N VAL A 240 -19.81 -20.20 16.71
CA VAL A 240 -18.41 -20.60 16.62
C VAL A 240 -17.77 -20.01 15.38
N LEU A 241 -16.61 -19.38 15.56
CA LEU A 241 -15.79 -18.87 14.48
C LEU A 241 -14.63 -19.83 14.21
N ARG A 242 -14.41 -20.11 12.92
CA ARG A 242 -13.36 -21.02 12.49
C ARG A 242 -12.54 -20.38 11.37
N VAL A 243 -11.22 -20.50 11.47
CA VAL A 243 -10.32 -20.17 10.38
C VAL A 243 -10.01 -21.43 9.57
N THR A 244 -9.86 -21.27 8.25
CA THR A 244 -9.29 -22.29 7.37
C THR A 244 -8.17 -21.65 6.58
N PHE A 245 -6.98 -22.21 6.70
CA PHE A 245 -5.76 -21.77 6.02
C PHE A 245 -5.70 -22.33 4.58
N SER A 246 -4.80 -21.80 3.76
CA SER A 246 -4.63 -22.20 2.35
C SER A 246 -4.30 -23.69 2.15
N ASN A 247 -3.66 -24.34 3.12
CA ASN A 247 -3.38 -25.77 3.10
C ASN A 247 -4.57 -26.65 3.59
N GLY A 248 -5.72 -26.05 3.93
CA GLY A 248 -6.91 -26.72 4.41
C GLY A 248 -6.96 -27.02 5.90
N GLU A 249 -5.88 -26.73 6.66
CA GLU A 249 -5.93 -26.82 8.13
C GLU A 249 -6.94 -25.81 8.70
N SER A 250 -7.66 -26.20 9.73
CA SER A 250 -8.68 -25.35 10.35
C SER A 250 -8.45 -25.24 11.86
N GLY A 251 -8.72 -24.05 12.41
CA GLY A 251 -8.65 -23.76 13.84
C GLY A 251 -9.86 -22.97 14.33
N ILE A 252 -10.00 -22.81 15.63
CA ILE A 252 -11.05 -22.00 16.25
C ILE A 252 -10.50 -20.60 16.47
N LEU A 253 -11.29 -19.59 16.06
CA LEU A 253 -10.96 -18.18 16.26
C LEU A 253 -11.60 -17.63 17.53
N ASN A 254 -10.87 -16.75 18.20
CA ASN A 254 -11.40 -15.90 19.25
C ASN A 254 -11.66 -14.50 18.67
N VAL A 255 -12.75 -13.87 19.11
CA VAL A 255 -13.02 -12.47 18.79
C VAL A 255 -12.12 -11.60 19.65
N ARG A 256 -11.30 -10.76 19.06
CA ARG A 256 -10.50 -9.78 19.79
C ARG A 256 -11.30 -8.49 20.01
N ALA A 257 -11.75 -7.87 18.94
CA ALA A 257 -12.64 -6.73 18.95
C ALA A 257 -13.33 -6.59 17.58
N VAL A 258 -14.49 -5.96 17.56
CA VAL A 258 -15.26 -5.66 16.34
C VAL A 258 -15.72 -4.22 16.43
N ASP A 259 -15.57 -3.49 15.32
CA ASP A 259 -16.12 -2.14 15.19
C ASP A 259 -17.48 -2.21 14.51
N SER A 260 -18.53 -1.79 15.22
CA SER A 260 -19.90 -1.87 14.74
C SER A 260 -20.21 -0.90 13.60
N ASP A 261 -19.41 0.16 13.41
CA ASP A 261 -19.61 1.17 12.38
C ASP A 261 -19.08 0.74 11.03
N THR A 262 -17.87 0.17 11.01
CA THR A 262 -17.22 -0.31 9.78
C THR A 262 -17.47 -1.78 9.51
N ASN A 263 -18.02 -2.51 10.47
CA ASN A 263 -18.12 -3.97 10.48
C ASN A 263 -16.76 -4.66 10.33
N LEU A 264 -15.65 -4.00 10.63
CA LEU A 264 -14.34 -4.61 10.66
C LEU A 264 -14.11 -5.27 12.02
N GLY A 265 -13.66 -6.52 12.01
CA GLY A 265 -13.33 -7.27 13.21
C GLY A 265 -11.93 -7.83 13.17
N VAL A 266 -11.25 -7.84 14.31
CA VAL A 266 -9.99 -8.53 14.51
C VAL A 266 -10.24 -9.79 15.31
N TYR A 267 -9.76 -10.90 14.78
CA TYR A 267 -9.89 -12.24 15.32
C TYR A 267 -8.50 -12.82 15.59
N THR A 268 -8.37 -13.65 16.62
CA THR A 268 -7.08 -14.24 16.98
C THR A 268 -7.12 -15.76 17.06
N ILE A 269 -5.97 -16.38 16.78
CA ILE A 269 -5.69 -17.78 17.04
C ILE A 269 -4.24 -17.91 17.52
N ARG A 270 -4.00 -18.73 18.55
CA ARG A 270 -2.65 -18.93 19.06
C ARG A 270 -1.81 -19.74 18.07
N LEU A 271 -0.57 -19.32 17.83
CA LEU A 271 0.35 -20.03 16.94
C LEU A 271 0.59 -21.48 17.37
N MET A 272 0.51 -21.78 18.66
CA MET A 272 0.65 -23.15 19.18
C MET A 272 -0.52 -24.08 18.79
N GLU A 273 -1.66 -23.54 18.41
CA GLU A 273 -2.84 -24.29 17.96
C GLU A 273 -2.78 -24.62 16.46
N ILE A 274 -1.79 -24.14 15.76
CA ILE A 274 -1.56 -24.32 14.31
C ILE A 274 -0.33 -25.21 14.11
N SER A 275 -0.41 -26.12 13.13
CA SER A 275 0.71 -27.01 12.80
C SER A 275 1.96 -26.24 12.34
N ALA A 276 3.14 -26.85 12.46
CA ALA A 276 4.36 -26.27 11.96
C ALA A 276 4.33 -26.06 10.44
N ASP A 277 3.69 -26.96 9.70
CA ASP A 277 3.57 -26.88 8.25
C ASP A 277 2.76 -25.65 7.82
N THR A 278 1.63 -25.38 8.49
CA THR A 278 0.83 -24.19 8.24
C THR A 278 1.61 -22.91 8.59
N ARG A 279 2.27 -22.88 9.74
CA ARG A 279 3.09 -21.73 10.15
C ARG A 279 4.20 -21.38 9.16
N ASN A 280 4.77 -22.38 8.49
CA ASN A 280 5.82 -22.19 7.51
C ASN A 280 5.28 -21.71 6.14
N THR A 281 4.00 -21.87 5.87
CA THR A 281 3.37 -21.52 4.59
C THR A 281 2.60 -20.20 4.64
N LEU A 282 2.13 -19.79 5.82
CA LEU A 282 1.44 -18.52 5.95
C LEU A 282 2.41 -17.33 5.92
N ALA A 283 1.90 -16.18 5.54
CA ALA A 283 2.60 -14.91 5.57
C ALA A 283 1.75 -13.83 6.24
N VAL A 284 2.37 -12.87 6.87
CA VAL A 284 1.70 -11.63 7.27
C VAL A 284 1.58 -10.74 6.05
N ALA A 285 0.43 -10.11 5.86
CA ALA A 285 0.19 -9.24 4.73
C ALA A 285 1.13 -8.03 4.74
N VAL A 286 1.73 -7.74 3.60
CA VAL A 286 2.48 -6.50 3.42
C VAL A 286 1.47 -5.38 3.16
N LEU A 287 1.47 -4.38 4.01
CA LEU A 287 0.48 -3.32 4.01
C LEU A 287 1.02 -2.09 3.27
N GLY A 288 0.29 -1.61 2.27
CA GLY A 288 0.70 -0.51 1.41
C GLY A 288 -0.06 0.80 1.68
N ALA A 289 0.53 1.92 1.27
CA ALA A 289 -0.13 3.21 1.38
C ALA A 289 -1.29 3.32 0.38
N SER A 290 -2.47 3.73 0.88
CA SER A 290 -3.65 4.05 0.07
C SER A 290 -3.85 5.56 -0.14
N TYR A 291 -3.05 6.39 0.52
CA TYR A 291 -3.05 7.85 0.44
C TYR A 291 -1.86 8.36 -0.36
N THR A 292 -1.71 7.93 -1.60
CA THR A 292 -0.72 8.53 -2.48
C THR A 292 -1.43 9.34 -3.55
N SER A 293 -0.91 10.53 -3.88
CA SER A 293 -1.43 11.36 -4.97
C SER A 293 -1.47 10.60 -6.30
N ASN A 294 -0.74 9.50 -6.40
CA ASN A 294 -0.54 8.73 -7.62
C ASN A 294 -1.29 7.38 -7.63
N ILE A 295 -2.12 7.07 -6.62
CA ILE A 295 -2.85 5.77 -6.62
C ILE A 295 -4.00 5.74 -7.64
N LEU A 296 -4.54 6.90 -7.98
CA LEU A 296 -5.61 7.04 -8.97
C LEU A 296 -5.08 6.60 -10.35
N GLY A 297 -5.82 5.71 -11.02
CA GLY A 297 -5.43 5.13 -12.30
C GLY A 297 -4.41 3.98 -12.20
N ASN A 298 -3.86 3.69 -11.03
CA ASN A 298 -2.94 2.57 -10.87
C ASN A 298 -3.67 1.24 -10.97
N ALA A 299 -3.00 0.28 -11.60
CA ALA A 299 -3.48 -1.09 -11.68
C ALA A 299 -3.46 -1.75 -10.28
N VAL A 300 -4.55 -2.42 -9.96
CA VAL A 300 -4.75 -3.17 -8.72
C VAL A 300 -5.41 -4.51 -9.00
N MET A 301 -5.36 -5.39 -8.02
CA MET A 301 -5.99 -6.70 -8.05
C MET A 301 -6.89 -6.84 -6.82
N ALA A 302 -8.08 -7.40 -6.99
CA ALA A 302 -8.89 -7.89 -5.88
C ALA A 302 -8.59 -9.38 -5.68
N VAL A 303 -8.13 -9.76 -4.51
CA VAL A 303 -7.68 -11.12 -4.17
C VAL A 303 -8.47 -11.63 -2.96
N GLY A 304 -8.91 -12.87 -3.02
CA GLY A 304 -9.75 -13.51 -2.02
C GLY A 304 -11.02 -14.10 -2.64
N CYS A 305 -12.17 -13.60 -2.26
CA CYS A 305 -13.46 -14.00 -2.81
C CYS A 305 -14.23 -12.82 -3.45
N PRO A 306 -13.64 -12.04 -4.37
CA PRO A 306 -14.29 -10.87 -4.96
C PRO A 306 -15.53 -11.21 -5.79
N LEU A 307 -15.64 -12.44 -6.29
CA LEU A 307 -16.80 -12.93 -7.05
C LEU A 307 -17.66 -13.92 -6.24
N GLY A 308 -17.57 -13.87 -4.89
CA GLY A 308 -18.29 -14.79 -4.01
C GLY A 308 -17.64 -16.18 -3.88
N ASN A 309 -16.59 -16.45 -4.64
CA ASN A 309 -15.73 -17.62 -4.58
C ASN A 309 -14.28 -17.20 -4.70
N GLU A 310 -13.35 -18.08 -4.35
CA GLU A 310 -11.91 -17.82 -4.49
C GLU A 310 -11.57 -17.45 -5.93
N SER A 311 -11.06 -16.25 -6.12
CA SER A 311 -10.80 -15.66 -7.43
C SER A 311 -9.87 -14.46 -7.34
N VAL A 312 -9.37 -14.02 -8.49
CA VAL A 312 -8.59 -12.81 -8.65
C VAL A 312 -9.22 -11.98 -9.76
N VAL A 313 -9.49 -10.70 -9.48
CA VAL A 313 -10.01 -9.74 -10.45
C VAL A 313 -8.99 -8.63 -10.64
N TYR A 314 -8.77 -8.20 -11.87
CA TYR A 314 -7.81 -7.18 -12.25
C TYR A 314 -8.53 -5.92 -12.68
N GLY A 315 -8.01 -4.77 -12.31
CA GLY A 315 -8.56 -3.47 -12.70
C GLY A 315 -7.68 -2.32 -12.22
N ALA A 316 -8.27 -1.15 -12.07
CA ALA A 316 -7.59 0.06 -11.63
C ALA A 316 -8.39 0.81 -10.57
N VAL A 317 -7.70 1.63 -9.79
CA VAL A 317 -8.36 2.56 -8.86
C VAL A 317 -8.95 3.72 -9.66
N THR A 318 -10.26 3.90 -9.58
CA THR A 318 -10.99 4.93 -10.31
C THR A 318 -11.32 6.16 -9.47
N SER A 319 -11.37 6.02 -8.14
CA SER A 319 -11.60 7.13 -7.23
C SER A 319 -11.01 6.87 -5.85
N THR A 320 -10.46 7.92 -5.26
CA THR A 320 -9.97 7.96 -3.87
C THR A 320 -10.60 9.10 -3.07
N GLY A 321 -11.41 9.93 -3.72
CA GLY A 321 -12.05 11.09 -3.10
C GLY A 321 -13.34 10.78 -2.33
N ASN A 322 -13.71 9.50 -2.22
CA ASN A 322 -14.90 9.09 -1.47
C ASN A 322 -14.52 8.82 -0.02
N THR A 323 -15.25 9.40 0.90
CA THR A 323 -15.15 9.12 2.33
C THR A 323 -16.46 8.57 2.85
N VAL A 324 -16.38 7.65 3.77
CA VAL A 324 -17.52 7.12 4.52
C VAL A 324 -17.48 7.73 5.90
N GLY A 325 -18.42 8.59 6.20
CA GLY A 325 -18.63 9.15 7.53
C GLY A 325 -19.33 8.11 8.41
N VAL A 326 -18.73 7.81 9.54
CA VAL A 326 -19.29 6.98 10.61
C VAL A 326 -19.27 7.78 11.91
N ARG A 327 -19.72 7.19 13.01
CA ARG A 327 -19.72 7.86 14.32
C ARG A 327 -18.30 8.24 14.73
N ASP A 328 -18.07 9.53 14.90
CA ASP A 328 -16.81 10.14 15.34
C ASP A 328 -15.61 9.84 14.42
N ALA A 329 -15.85 9.41 13.19
CA ALA A 329 -14.79 9.10 12.24
C ALA A 329 -15.25 9.23 10.78
N ALA A 330 -14.29 9.34 9.87
CA ALA A 330 -14.50 9.14 8.45
C ALA A 330 -13.32 8.38 7.84
N TYR A 331 -13.64 7.41 7.01
CA TYR A 331 -12.64 6.55 6.37
C TYR A 331 -12.68 6.71 4.86
N GLN A 332 -11.50 6.72 4.25
CA GLN A 332 -11.36 6.79 2.81
C GLN A 332 -11.81 5.49 2.15
N LEU A 333 -12.60 5.62 1.09
CA LEU A 333 -13.04 4.51 0.26
C LEU A 333 -12.28 4.51 -1.07
N LEU A 334 -11.58 3.43 -1.36
CA LEU A 334 -11.04 3.16 -2.67
C LEU A 334 -12.12 2.56 -3.55
N THR A 335 -12.41 3.20 -4.68
CA THR A 335 -13.33 2.68 -5.70
C THR A 335 -12.52 2.20 -6.90
N THR A 336 -12.91 1.06 -7.46
CA THR A 336 -12.24 0.45 -8.62
C THR A 336 -13.21 0.29 -9.79
N ASP A 337 -12.70 -0.07 -10.96
CA ASP A 337 -13.48 -0.49 -12.13
C ASP A 337 -13.76 -2.01 -12.16
N MET A 338 -13.32 -2.72 -11.12
CA MET A 338 -13.53 -4.17 -11.00
C MET A 338 -14.98 -4.48 -10.62
N GLN A 339 -15.59 -5.41 -11.32
CA GLN A 339 -16.89 -5.93 -10.93
C GLN A 339 -16.75 -7.02 -9.87
N GLY A 340 -17.61 -6.98 -8.86
CA GLY A 340 -17.67 -7.94 -7.77
C GLY A 340 -19.07 -8.52 -7.56
N ASP A 341 -19.14 -9.52 -6.70
CA ASP A 341 -20.40 -10.04 -6.17
C ASP A 341 -20.82 -9.27 -4.92
N LYS A 342 -22.12 -9.21 -4.64
CA LYS A 342 -22.65 -8.63 -3.40
C LYS A 342 -22.11 -9.28 -2.12
N ASN A 343 -21.50 -10.44 -2.22
CA ASN A 343 -20.84 -11.16 -1.14
C ASN A 343 -19.31 -11.12 -1.27
N ALA A 344 -18.78 -10.22 -2.11
CA ALA A 344 -17.35 -10.10 -2.29
C ALA A 344 -16.65 -9.97 -0.94
N SER A 345 -15.48 -10.53 -0.80
CA SER A 345 -14.62 -10.37 0.37
C SER A 345 -13.18 -10.59 -0.02
N GLY A 346 -12.27 -9.97 0.70
CA GLY A 346 -10.85 -10.02 0.39
C GLY A 346 -10.19 -8.66 0.45
N VAL A 347 -9.12 -8.52 -0.29
CA VAL A 347 -8.26 -7.34 -0.26
C VAL A 347 -8.04 -6.76 -1.65
N ILE A 348 -7.80 -5.46 -1.71
CA ILE A 348 -7.31 -4.75 -2.90
C ILE A 348 -5.80 -4.64 -2.76
N VAL A 349 -5.07 -5.07 -3.78
CA VAL A 349 -3.60 -5.21 -3.76
C VAL A 349 -2.99 -4.46 -4.94
N ASN A 350 -1.91 -3.74 -4.71
CA ASN A 350 -1.14 -3.09 -5.78
C ASN A 350 -0.21 -4.09 -6.50
N LEU A 351 0.46 -3.64 -7.57
CA LEU A 351 1.39 -4.48 -8.34
C LEU A 351 2.71 -4.80 -7.60
N ARG A 352 2.89 -4.32 -6.36
CA ARG A 352 3.99 -4.72 -5.46
C ARG A 352 3.59 -5.84 -4.49
N GLY A 353 2.35 -6.32 -4.54
CA GLY A 353 1.81 -7.30 -3.60
C GLY A 353 1.40 -6.72 -2.25
N GLN A 354 1.31 -5.41 -2.14
CA GLN A 354 0.92 -4.75 -0.90
C GLN A 354 -0.59 -4.55 -0.84
N VAL A 355 -1.19 -4.86 0.30
CA VAL A 355 -2.62 -4.62 0.56
C VAL A 355 -2.84 -3.11 0.73
N VAL A 356 -3.58 -2.51 -0.18
CA VAL A 356 -3.93 -1.08 -0.16
C VAL A 356 -5.37 -0.83 0.29
N GLY A 357 -6.21 -1.86 0.32
CA GLY A 357 -7.58 -1.73 0.80
C GLY A 357 -8.19 -3.06 1.25
N MET A 358 -9.17 -2.97 2.15
CA MET A 358 -10.02 -4.08 2.58
C MET A 358 -11.38 -3.94 1.90
N ILE A 359 -11.81 -4.96 1.15
CA ILE A 359 -13.10 -4.96 0.46
C ILE A 359 -14.22 -4.82 1.49
N CYS A 360 -15.14 -3.90 1.27
CA CYS A 360 -16.27 -3.63 2.13
C CYS A 360 -17.56 -3.50 1.31
N HIS A 361 -18.70 -3.58 1.99
CA HIS A 361 -20.03 -3.46 1.39
C HIS A 361 -20.89 -2.46 2.14
N GLY A 362 -21.92 -1.96 1.44
CA GLY A 362 -22.91 -1.05 2.00
C GLY A 362 -22.50 0.42 1.97
N TYR A 363 -21.35 0.70 1.34
CA TYR A 363 -20.83 2.07 1.18
C TYR A 363 -20.67 2.48 -0.28
N GLU A 364 -21.15 1.64 -1.20
CA GLU A 364 -21.15 1.90 -2.63
C GLU A 364 -22.09 3.04 -2.96
N ARG A 365 -21.72 3.85 -3.95
CA ARG A 365 -22.62 4.87 -4.47
C ARG A 365 -23.79 4.24 -5.25
N GLU A 366 -24.92 4.89 -5.22
CA GLU A 366 -26.10 4.51 -6.01
C GLU A 366 -25.71 4.33 -7.49
N GLY A 367 -26.02 3.16 -8.06
CA GLY A 367 -25.65 2.76 -9.42
C GLY A 367 -24.26 2.16 -9.57
N MET A 368 -23.51 1.96 -8.47
CA MET A 368 -22.18 1.35 -8.45
C MET A 368 -22.08 0.12 -7.54
N GLU A 369 -23.22 -0.48 -7.18
CA GLU A 369 -23.32 -1.57 -6.21
C GLU A 369 -22.61 -2.87 -6.63
N ASN A 370 -22.23 -2.96 -7.91
CA ASN A 370 -21.48 -4.12 -8.42
C ASN A 370 -19.98 -3.84 -8.58
N LEU A 371 -19.52 -2.64 -8.25
CA LEU A 371 -18.08 -2.34 -8.31
C LEU A 371 -17.43 -2.66 -6.97
N ILE A 372 -16.25 -3.27 -7.06
CA ILE A 372 -15.43 -3.51 -5.86
C ILE A 372 -14.96 -2.19 -5.30
N CYS A 373 -15.35 -1.93 -4.06
CA CYS A 373 -14.82 -0.86 -3.25
C CYS A 373 -14.23 -1.42 -1.95
N GLY A 374 -13.40 -0.63 -1.29
CA GLY A 374 -12.77 -1.07 -0.04
C GLY A 374 -12.29 0.10 0.78
N PHE A 375 -12.25 -0.08 2.08
CA PHE A 375 -11.59 0.87 2.98
C PHE A 375 -10.11 0.95 2.64
N GLY A 376 -9.61 2.15 2.35
CA GLY A 376 -8.20 2.38 2.14
C GLY A 376 -7.40 2.07 3.41
N TYR A 377 -6.38 1.21 3.28
CA TYR A 377 -5.63 0.72 4.44
C TYR A 377 -5.05 1.85 5.30
N SER A 378 -4.46 2.89 4.70
CA SER A 378 -3.92 4.03 5.45
C SER A 378 -4.95 4.71 6.34
N SER A 379 -6.22 4.72 5.91
CA SER A 379 -7.32 5.35 6.62
C SER A 379 -7.81 4.50 7.81
N ILE A 380 -7.75 3.17 7.70
CA ILE A 380 -8.21 2.25 8.75
C ILE A 380 -7.07 1.67 9.60
N ARG A 381 -5.82 2.03 9.34
CA ARG A 381 -4.65 1.51 10.05
C ARG A 381 -4.79 1.63 11.57
N ARG A 382 -5.11 2.84 12.05
CA ARG A 382 -5.27 3.10 13.46
C ARG A 382 -6.42 2.30 14.06
N LEU A 383 -7.53 2.16 13.34
CA LEU A 383 -8.64 1.31 13.75
C LEU A 383 -8.18 -0.14 13.94
N ILE A 384 -7.40 -0.68 13.01
CA ILE A 384 -6.86 -2.04 13.11
C ILE A 384 -5.94 -2.18 14.33
N GLU A 385 -5.07 -1.20 14.60
CA GLU A 385 -4.20 -1.17 15.79
C GLU A 385 -5.05 -1.16 17.08
N ASP A 386 -6.05 -0.29 17.17
CA ASP A 386 -6.94 -0.19 18.33
C ASP A 386 -7.71 -1.50 18.57
N LEU A 387 -8.28 -2.10 17.51
CA LEU A 387 -8.97 -3.39 17.58
C LEU A 387 -8.03 -4.54 17.99
N SER A 388 -6.81 -4.56 17.43
CA SER A 388 -5.82 -5.59 17.73
C SER A 388 -5.35 -5.53 19.19
N ASN A 389 -5.20 -4.32 19.71
CA ASN A 389 -4.78 -4.09 21.08
C ASN A 389 -5.96 -4.15 22.09
N GLY A 390 -7.20 -4.15 21.59
CA GLY A 390 -8.39 -4.05 22.44
C GLY A 390 -8.48 -2.70 23.15
N THR A 391 -7.99 -1.64 22.50
CA THR A 391 -8.02 -0.29 23.04
C THR A 391 -9.45 0.24 23.06
N VAL A 392 -9.89 0.70 24.22
CA VAL A 392 -11.19 1.36 24.37
C VAL A 392 -11.11 2.73 23.73
N ARG A 393 -11.96 2.99 22.76
CA ARG A 393 -12.00 4.27 22.03
C ARG A 393 -13.01 5.21 22.66
N PRO A 394 -12.71 6.51 22.79
CA PRO A 394 -13.68 7.52 23.26
C PRO A 394 -14.79 7.71 22.22
N TYR A 395 -16.00 7.94 22.71
CA TYR A 395 -17.22 8.15 21.93
C TYR A 395 -17.87 9.47 22.28
N LEU A 396 -18.14 10.30 21.26
CA LEU A 396 -18.88 11.55 21.36
C LEU A 396 -20.25 11.47 20.66
N GLY A 397 -20.33 10.75 19.54
CA GLY A 397 -21.56 10.48 18.80
C GLY A 397 -21.90 11.53 17.75
N LEU A 398 -20.90 11.97 16.99
CA LEU A 398 -21.06 12.91 15.89
C LEU A 398 -20.82 12.23 14.54
N HIS A 399 -21.67 12.49 13.57
CA HIS A 399 -21.36 12.28 12.15
C HIS A 399 -20.83 13.59 11.58
N ILE A 400 -19.63 13.55 11.04
CA ILE A 400 -18.85 14.72 10.68
C ILE A 400 -18.34 14.65 9.26
N SER A 401 -18.11 15.84 8.66
CA SER A 401 -17.47 15.97 7.35
C SER A 401 -16.53 17.17 7.31
N ASP A 402 -15.61 17.12 6.35
CA ASP A 402 -14.75 18.25 6.04
C ASP A 402 -15.56 19.36 5.37
N VAL A 403 -15.30 20.61 5.76
CA VAL A 403 -15.86 21.77 5.06
C VAL A 403 -15.05 22.03 3.79
N ALA A 404 -15.71 22.10 2.66
CA ALA A 404 -15.04 22.43 1.40
C ALA A 404 -14.34 23.79 1.49
N ILE A 405 -13.08 23.85 1.09
CA ILE A 405 -12.22 25.06 1.15
C ILE A 405 -12.89 26.26 0.45
N ASP A 406 -13.58 25.99 -0.67
CA ASP A 406 -14.30 27.03 -1.41
C ASP A 406 -15.49 27.57 -0.62
N ALA A 407 -16.22 26.71 0.11
CA ALA A 407 -17.31 27.13 0.99
C ALA A 407 -16.80 28.02 2.14
N VAL A 408 -15.64 27.69 2.74
CA VAL A 408 -15.00 28.53 3.76
C VAL A 408 -14.68 29.93 3.20
N ARG A 409 -14.13 30.00 1.97
CA ARG A 409 -13.74 31.26 1.34
C ARG A 409 -14.93 32.10 0.88
N GLU A 410 -15.94 31.48 0.26
CA GLU A 410 -17.09 32.18 -0.34
C GLU A 410 -18.13 32.60 0.70
N LEU A 411 -18.34 31.75 1.72
CA LEU A 411 -19.34 32.00 2.75
C LEU A 411 -18.79 32.61 4.02
N GLY A 412 -17.44 32.74 4.11
CA GLY A 412 -16.78 33.28 5.30
C GLY A 412 -16.99 32.40 6.54
N LEU A 413 -17.07 31.07 6.34
CA LEU A 413 -17.25 30.12 7.44
C LEU A 413 -16.01 30.09 8.33
N PRO A 414 -16.15 29.97 9.67
CA PRO A 414 -15.02 29.73 10.52
C PRO A 414 -14.42 28.35 10.25
N ASP A 415 -13.11 28.20 10.51
CA ASP A 415 -12.42 26.92 10.48
C ASP A 415 -13.09 25.94 11.46
N GLY A 416 -13.19 24.68 11.08
CA GLY A 416 -13.74 23.62 11.92
C GLY A 416 -14.27 22.44 11.10
N VAL A 417 -14.71 21.41 11.81
CA VAL A 417 -15.30 20.20 11.26
C VAL A 417 -16.82 20.30 11.33
N PHE A 418 -17.50 20.08 10.23
CA PHE A 418 -18.96 20.23 10.13
C PHE A 418 -19.70 19.04 10.72
N VAL A 419 -20.67 19.29 11.60
CA VAL A 419 -21.56 18.28 12.17
C VAL A 419 -22.75 18.07 11.24
N GLU A 420 -22.79 16.91 10.61
CA GLU A 420 -23.88 16.49 9.72
C GLU A 420 -25.09 15.95 10.50
N GLN A 421 -24.78 15.17 11.54
CA GLN A 421 -25.77 14.54 12.39
C GLN A 421 -25.21 14.30 13.79
N VAL A 422 -26.07 14.29 14.79
CA VAL A 422 -25.79 13.90 16.16
C VAL A 422 -26.60 12.65 16.47
N ASP A 423 -25.95 11.63 17.03
CA ASP A 423 -26.63 10.38 17.39
C ASP A 423 -27.58 10.61 18.57
N MET A 424 -28.69 9.86 18.55
CA MET A 424 -29.61 9.84 19.66
C MET A 424 -28.94 9.20 20.89
N ASP A 425 -29.26 9.75 22.06
CA ASP A 425 -28.73 9.27 23.35
C ASP A 425 -27.19 9.33 23.47
N SER A 426 -26.52 10.12 22.62
CA SER A 426 -25.07 10.31 22.64
C SER A 426 -24.63 11.39 23.61
N PRO A 427 -23.34 11.37 24.06
CA PRO A 427 -22.75 12.46 24.81
C PRO A 427 -22.87 13.83 24.13
N ALA A 428 -22.70 13.88 22.82
CA ALA A 428 -22.86 15.10 22.03
C ALA A 428 -24.30 15.67 22.11
N MET A 429 -25.31 14.79 22.03
CA MET A 429 -26.71 15.20 22.15
C MET A 429 -27.00 15.70 23.56
N ALA A 430 -26.53 15.00 24.59
CA ALA A 430 -26.70 15.40 25.99
C ALA A 430 -26.06 16.78 26.28
N ALA A 431 -24.94 17.08 25.62
CA ALA A 431 -24.24 18.36 25.72
C ALA A 431 -24.89 19.48 24.88
N GLY A 432 -25.88 19.13 24.04
CA GLY A 432 -26.62 20.10 23.21
C GLY A 432 -25.90 20.51 21.92
N LEU A 433 -24.94 19.70 21.45
CA LEU A 433 -24.40 19.81 20.08
C LEU A 433 -25.50 19.48 19.07
N ALA A 434 -25.45 20.09 17.92
CA ALA A 434 -26.51 19.97 16.92
C ALA A 434 -25.94 19.98 15.50
N LYS A 435 -26.71 19.43 14.56
CA LYS A 435 -26.41 19.54 13.12
C LYS A 435 -26.19 21.00 12.73
N GLY A 436 -25.14 21.25 11.98
CA GLY A 436 -24.75 22.59 11.51
C GLY A 436 -23.72 23.28 12.40
N ASP A 437 -23.32 22.67 13.52
CA ASP A 437 -22.19 23.16 14.31
C ASP A 437 -20.87 22.90 13.58
N LEU A 438 -19.88 23.74 13.84
CA LEU A 438 -18.51 23.58 13.37
C LEU A 438 -17.61 23.31 14.57
N ILE A 439 -17.14 22.11 14.76
CA ILE A 439 -16.25 21.76 15.86
C ILE A 439 -14.86 22.36 15.57
N GLN A 440 -14.36 23.18 16.48
CA GLN A 440 -13.10 23.91 16.35
C GLN A 440 -12.00 23.38 17.25
N LYS A 441 -12.37 22.78 18.42
CA LYS A 441 -11.42 22.13 19.32
C LYS A 441 -12.07 20.96 20.04
N VAL A 442 -11.24 19.95 20.35
CA VAL A 442 -11.54 18.84 21.26
C VAL A 442 -10.50 18.90 22.38
N GLY A 443 -10.94 19.24 23.59
CA GLY A 443 -10.05 19.64 24.66
C GLY A 443 -9.22 20.87 24.25
N ASP A 444 -7.92 20.81 24.45
CA ASP A 444 -6.99 21.87 24.05
C ASP A 444 -6.54 21.78 22.57
N ILE A 445 -6.92 20.71 21.86
CA ILE A 445 -6.44 20.42 20.50
C ILE A 445 -7.34 21.09 19.46
N PRO A 446 -6.82 22.05 18.66
CA PRO A 446 -7.58 22.65 17.57
C PRO A 446 -7.78 21.65 16.44
N VAL A 447 -8.96 21.71 15.79
CA VAL A 447 -9.32 20.82 14.68
C VAL A 447 -9.91 21.63 13.52
N LYS A 448 -9.50 21.29 12.30
CA LYS A 448 -9.96 21.90 11.05
C LYS A 448 -10.42 20.86 10.05
N THR A 449 -9.93 19.62 10.19
CA THR A 449 -10.23 18.49 9.32
C THR A 449 -10.76 17.33 10.15
N VAL A 450 -11.50 16.43 9.51
CA VAL A 450 -12.00 15.19 10.12
C VAL A 450 -10.83 14.36 10.67
N SER A 451 -9.70 14.29 9.97
CA SER A 451 -8.50 13.59 10.43
C SER A 451 -7.93 14.17 11.71
N GLU A 452 -7.87 15.51 11.83
CA GLU A 452 -7.45 16.20 13.06
C GLU A 452 -8.44 15.97 14.20
N TYR A 453 -9.75 16.01 13.91
CA TYR A 453 -10.79 15.69 14.88
C TYR A 453 -10.66 14.27 15.42
N MET A 454 -10.53 13.28 14.53
CA MET A 454 -10.32 11.88 14.92
C MET A 454 -9.10 11.73 15.84
N SER A 455 -7.98 12.36 15.45
CA SER A 455 -6.74 12.32 16.24
C SER A 455 -6.91 13.01 17.60
N ALA A 456 -7.60 14.15 17.63
CA ALA A 456 -7.85 14.91 18.85
C ALA A 456 -8.80 14.19 19.81
N LEU A 457 -9.86 13.54 19.29
CA LEU A 457 -10.78 12.73 20.08
C LEU A 457 -10.09 11.49 20.64
N GLN A 458 -9.32 10.78 19.82
CA GLN A 458 -8.56 9.59 20.25
C GLN A 458 -7.42 9.88 21.23
N ALA A 459 -7.00 11.14 21.36
CA ALA A 459 -6.04 11.55 22.37
C ALA A 459 -6.70 11.72 23.77
N GLN A 460 -8.03 11.70 23.85
CA GLN A 460 -8.77 11.74 25.09
C GLN A 460 -8.97 10.33 25.67
N GLU A 461 -9.15 10.25 26.96
CA GLU A 461 -9.52 8.98 27.60
C GLU A 461 -11.05 8.75 27.46
N ALA A 462 -11.47 7.50 27.28
CA ALA A 462 -12.88 7.15 27.42
C ALA A 462 -13.31 7.47 28.85
N ASP A 463 -14.58 7.85 29.00
CA ASP A 463 -15.15 8.31 30.29
C ASP A 463 -14.53 9.61 30.86
N ALA A 464 -13.73 10.34 30.08
CA ALA A 464 -13.21 11.66 30.50
C ALA A 464 -14.21 12.78 30.21
N GLU A 465 -14.15 13.84 31.05
CA GLU A 465 -14.84 15.09 30.79
C GLU A 465 -13.98 16.00 29.92
N VAL A 466 -14.46 16.34 28.72
CA VAL A 466 -13.70 17.08 27.70
C VAL A 466 -14.47 18.33 27.28
N GLU A 467 -13.77 19.47 27.19
CA GLU A 467 -14.35 20.73 26.70
C GLU A 467 -14.34 20.73 25.15
N ILE A 468 -15.50 20.88 24.53
CA ILE A 468 -15.66 21.01 23.08
C ILE A 468 -15.92 22.47 22.74
N THR A 469 -15.04 23.06 21.91
CA THR A 469 -15.24 24.38 21.34
C THR A 469 -15.85 24.24 19.94
N TYR A 470 -16.96 24.90 19.71
CA TYR A 470 -17.68 24.86 18.45
C TYR A 470 -18.22 26.20 18.03
N ALA A 471 -18.43 26.41 16.74
CA ALA A 471 -19.10 27.60 16.22
C ALA A 471 -20.51 27.22 15.72
N ARG A 472 -21.50 27.98 16.13
CA ARG A 472 -22.91 27.80 15.76
C ARG A 472 -23.45 29.05 15.08
N LEU A 473 -24.18 28.89 13.97
CA LEU A 473 -24.84 29.99 13.27
C LEU A 473 -25.95 30.58 14.14
N SER A 474 -25.85 31.86 14.45
CA SER A 474 -26.84 32.63 15.21
C SER A 474 -27.25 33.88 14.40
N GLY A 475 -28.36 33.79 13.70
CA GLY A 475 -28.76 34.81 12.72
C GLY A 475 -27.93 34.76 11.44
N GLN A 476 -27.06 35.75 11.22
CA GLN A 476 -26.15 35.78 10.07
C GLN A 476 -24.68 35.54 10.45
N ASP A 477 -24.38 35.46 11.74
CA ASP A 477 -23.00 35.34 12.25
C ASP A 477 -22.79 34.03 12.98
N TYR A 478 -21.59 33.48 12.84
CA TYR A 478 -21.15 32.34 13.65
C TYR A 478 -20.64 32.82 15.01
N ARG A 479 -21.09 32.15 16.07
CA ARG A 479 -20.64 32.41 17.43
C ARG A 479 -19.91 31.20 17.97
N THR A 480 -18.70 31.42 18.48
CA THR A 480 -17.93 30.39 19.16
C THR A 480 -18.51 30.16 20.57
N MET A 481 -18.73 28.93 20.92
CA MET A 481 -19.29 28.45 22.17
C MET A 481 -18.45 27.28 22.70
N ASN A 482 -18.48 27.08 24.02
CA ASN A 482 -17.81 25.95 24.66
C ASN A 482 -18.86 25.15 25.42
N VAL A 483 -18.67 23.83 25.46
CA VAL A 483 -19.50 22.91 26.26
C VAL A 483 -18.61 21.80 26.82
N SER A 484 -18.85 21.44 28.08
CA SER A 484 -18.20 20.29 28.70
C SER A 484 -19.02 19.04 28.41
N VAL A 485 -18.37 17.98 27.96
CA VAL A 485 -18.98 16.72 27.55
C VAL A 485 -18.28 15.57 28.25
N GLN A 486 -19.07 14.71 28.88
CA GLN A 486 -18.60 13.43 29.41
C GLN A 486 -18.53 12.45 28.24
N LEU A 487 -17.33 12.05 27.82
CA LEU A 487 -17.16 11.01 26.79
C LEU A 487 -17.60 9.66 27.32
N GLU A 488 -18.01 8.78 26.43
CA GLU A 488 -18.31 7.39 26.71
C GLU A 488 -17.31 6.46 26.01
N ALA A 489 -17.30 5.19 26.38
CA ALA A 489 -16.58 4.16 25.66
C ALA A 489 -17.35 3.77 24.39
N LYS A 490 -16.68 3.75 23.25
CA LYS A 490 -17.27 3.26 21.99
C LYS A 490 -17.44 1.75 22.04
N GLU A 491 -18.67 1.28 21.89
CA GLU A 491 -19.02 -0.15 21.82
C GLU A 491 -18.67 -0.79 20.45
#